data_e8b652220aa74cc11912a00b70739a90
#
_entry.id   e8b652220aa74cc11912a00b70739a90
#
_cell.length_a   1.000
_cell.length_b   1.000
_cell.length_c   1.000
_cell.angle_alpha   90.00
_cell.angle_beta   90.00
_cell.angle_gamma   90.00
#
_symmetry.space_group_name_H-M   'P 1'
#
loop_
_entity.id
_entity.type
_entity.pdbx_description
1 polymer ?
#
loop_
_entity_poly.entity_id
_entity_poly.type
_entity_poly.pdbx_seq_one_letter_code
_entity_poly.pdbx_strand_id
1 'polypeptide(L)'
;TTMPESVSQQTIGVLTLPLTYNYGGILQFIALQQVLTSFGYNTLLLDFQPSGGTAKAWLKSLLFQYSFGNINRFKKRYVVEQTEPINTVQELRKVVLDRQLAGVIVGSDQVWQERFTQGKLGAYFLHFLKDDSVPKLAYAASFGTTKIEPPIDAAEISEALQTFTAISVREDSGKTILADVFGYSDATHVLDPTLLLPTSFYESLISDGDIKTSNPGLFAYVLDETDELRAQIEQFAESNNLSVSK
;
A
#
# COMPACT_ATOMS: atom_id res chain seq x y z
N THR A 1 9.59 -1.69 45.07
CA THR A 1 9.05 -0.94 43.91
C THR A 1 9.20 -1.85 42.69
N THR A 2 8.15 -2.60 42.39
CA THR A 2 8.07 -3.45 41.19
C THR A 2 8.00 -2.53 39.99
N MET A 3 8.93 -2.69 39.06
CA MET A 3 8.82 -2.07 37.72
C MET A 3 7.51 -2.52 37.08
N PRO A 4 6.76 -1.63 36.41
CA PRO A 4 5.59 -2.06 35.66
C PRO A 4 6.04 -3.05 34.60
N GLU A 5 5.33 -4.20 34.52
CA GLU A 5 5.49 -5.16 33.42
C GLU A 5 5.43 -4.38 32.09
N SER A 6 6.39 -4.60 31.22
CA SER A 6 6.37 -4.03 29.88
C SER A 6 5.08 -4.50 29.21
N VAL A 7 4.12 -3.59 29.03
CA VAL A 7 2.95 -3.83 28.21
C VAL A 7 3.49 -4.24 26.82
N SER A 8 3.30 -5.48 26.44
CA SER A 8 3.72 -5.94 25.13
C SER A 8 3.03 -5.07 24.09
N GLN A 9 3.83 -4.39 23.28
CA GLN A 9 3.32 -3.47 22.27
C GLN A 9 2.47 -4.27 21.28
N GLN A 10 1.21 -3.89 21.12
CA GLN A 10 0.28 -4.60 20.22
C GLN A 10 0.71 -4.42 18.77
N THR A 11 0.55 -5.47 17.97
CA THR A 11 0.92 -5.48 16.55
C THR A 11 -0.31 -5.35 15.65
N ILE A 12 -0.27 -4.40 14.72
CA ILE A 12 -1.26 -4.20 13.66
C ILE A 12 -0.73 -4.80 12.36
N GLY A 13 -1.53 -5.68 11.74
CA GLY A 13 -1.25 -6.16 10.39
C GLY A 13 -1.64 -5.10 9.36
N VAL A 14 -0.78 -4.83 8.39
CA VAL A 14 -1.11 -3.97 7.25
C VAL A 14 -1.11 -4.79 5.97
N LEU A 15 -2.26 -4.83 5.30
CA LEU A 15 -2.44 -5.47 4.01
C LEU A 15 -2.48 -4.40 2.91
N THR A 16 -1.53 -4.45 2.00
CA THR A 16 -1.48 -3.58 0.82
C THR A 16 -1.04 -4.40 -0.39
N LEU A 17 -1.04 -3.79 -1.58
CA LEU A 17 -0.46 -4.44 -2.75
C LEU A 17 1.02 -4.79 -2.51
N PRO A 18 1.55 -5.85 -3.13
CA PRO A 18 2.94 -6.26 -2.93
C PRO A 18 3.91 -5.09 -3.18
N LEU A 19 4.78 -4.81 -2.22
CA LEU A 19 5.75 -3.71 -2.30
C LEU A 19 6.92 -4.09 -3.22
N THR A 20 6.65 -4.16 -4.53
CA THR A 20 7.66 -4.54 -5.53
C THR A 20 8.46 -3.35 -6.04
N TYR A 21 7.90 -2.60 -7.00
CA TYR A 21 8.61 -1.52 -7.72
C TYR A 21 7.88 -0.19 -7.66
N ASN A 22 6.71 -0.15 -7.04
CA ASN A 22 5.92 1.05 -6.90
C ASN A 22 6.44 1.90 -5.74
N TYR A 23 7.15 2.97 -6.05
CA TYR A 23 7.66 3.91 -5.04
C TYR A 23 6.55 4.47 -4.16
N GLY A 24 5.42 4.84 -4.76
CA GLY A 24 4.24 5.33 -4.04
C GLY A 24 3.70 4.29 -3.06
N GLY A 25 3.58 3.03 -3.50
CA GLY A 25 3.15 1.92 -2.66
C GLY A 25 4.08 1.69 -1.46
N ILE A 26 5.40 1.82 -1.66
CA ILE A 26 6.39 1.69 -0.58
C ILE A 26 6.29 2.86 0.39
N LEU A 27 6.24 4.09 -0.12
CA LEU A 27 6.22 5.30 0.71
C LEU A 27 4.93 5.41 1.54
N GLN A 28 3.76 5.09 0.95
CA GLN A 28 2.49 5.10 1.70
C GLN A 28 2.50 4.08 2.84
N PHE A 29 3.08 2.87 2.62
CA PHE A 29 3.21 1.88 3.68
C PHE A 29 4.13 2.37 4.81
N ILE A 30 5.31 2.90 4.47
CA ILE A 30 6.27 3.43 5.46
C ILE A 30 5.64 4.57 6.26
N ALA A 31 4.90 5.46 5.60
CA ALA A 31 4.21 6.56 6.26
C ALA A 31 3.14 6.05 7.23
N LEU A 32 2.30 5.09 6.81
CA LEU A 32 1.29 4.48 7.68
C LEU A 32 1.96 3.75 8.86
N GLN A 33 3.02 2.99 8.62
CA GLN A 33 3.82 2.34 9.65
C GLN A 33 4.33 3.36 10.69
N GLN A 34 4.87 4.50 10.23
CA GLN A 34 5.37 5.54 11.13
C GLN A 34 4.26 6.17 11.98
N VAL A 35 3.08 6.41 11.39
CA VAL A 35 1.92 6.92 12.13
C VAL A 35 1.46 5.91 13.18
N LEU A 36 1.34 4.63 12.84
CA LEU A 36 0.96 3.58 13.80
C LEU A 36 1.99 3.45 14.93
N THR A 37 3.28 3.55 14.60
CA THR A 37 4.37 3.57 15.61
C THR A 37 4.23 4.75 16.56
N SER A 38 3.85 5.93 16.05
CA SER A 38 3.62 7.12 16.92
C SER A 38 2.44 6.94 17.88
N PHE A 39 1.50 6.06 17.54
CA PHE A 39 0.40 5.65 18.42
C PHE A 39 0.75 4.49 19.36
N GLY A 40 1.98 4.00 19.32
CA GLY A 40 2.45 2.94 20.21
C GLY A 40 2.19 1.53 19.70
N TYR A 41 1.90 1.33 18.42
CA TYR A 41 1.71 0.01 17.81
C TYR A 41 2.96 -0.44 17.05
N ASN A 42 3.23 -1.75 17.10
CA ASN A 42 4.08 -2.40 16.12
C ASN A 42 3.30 -2.62 14.82
N THR A 43 4.01 -2.66 13.70
CA THR A 43 3.39 -2.86 12.38
C THR A 43 4.00 -4.08 11.72
N LEU A 44 3.15 -4.98 11.21
CA LEU A 44 3.54 -6.15 10.42
C LEU A 44 2.98 -6.01 9.00
N LEU A 45 3.85 -5.93 8.00
CA LEU A 45 3.42 -6.03 6.60
C LEU A 45 3.00 -7.47 6.30
N LEU A 46 1.74 -7.65 5.89
CA LEU A 46 1.22 -8.92 5.40
C LEU A 46 1.56 -9.03 3.90
N ASP A 47 2.67 -9.70 3.58
CA ASP A 47 3.19 -9.82 2.20
C ASP A 47 2.36 -10.82 1.38
N PHE A 48 1.17 -10.40 0.97
CA PHE A 48 0.22 -11.23 0.23
C PHE A 48 0.53 -11.23 -1.27
N GLN A 49 0.93 -12.38 -1.79
CA GLN A 49 1.34 -12.62 -3.17
C GLN A 49 0.54 -13.78 -3.78
N PRO A 50 -0.75 -13.58 -4.13
CA PRO A 50 -1.67 -14.66 -4.50
C PRO A 50 -1.31 -15.44 -5.77
N SER A 51 -0.47 -14.91 -6.63
CA SER A 51 0.08 -15.64 -7.77
C SER A 51 1.29 -16.46 -7.31
N GLY A 52 1.04 -17.60 -6.68
CA GLY A 52 2.08 -18.55 -6.30
C GLY A 52 3.10 -18.76 -7.44
N GLY A 53 4.37 -18.52 -7.14
CA GLY A 53 5.43 -18.39 -8.11
C GLY A 53 5.54 -19.58 -9.08
N THR A 54 5.19 -19.35 -10.32
CA THR A 54 5.65 -20.23 -11.39
C THR A 54 7.17 -20.09 -11.50
N ALA A 55 7.88 -21.16 -11.92
CA ALA A 55 9.34 -21.10 -12.12
C ALA A 55 9.75 -19.92 -13.02
N LYS A 56 8.88 -19.50 -13.96
CA LYS A 56 9.03 -18.28 -14.78
C LYS A 56 8.98 -16.99 -13.94
N ALA A 57 8.07 -16.91 -12.97
CA ALA A 57 7.97 -15.75 -12.08
C ALA A 57 9.20 -15.66 -11.16
N TRP A 58 9.69 -16.79 -10.66
CA TRP A 58 10.92 -16.88 -9.87
C TRP A 58 12.15 -16.41 -10.65
N LEU A 59 12.33 -16.89 -11.90
CA LEU A 59 13.45 -16.48 -12.77
C LEU A 59 13.36 -14.98 -13.10
N LYS A 60 12.14 -14.48 -13.37
CA LYS A 60 11.89 -13.06 -13.59
C LYS A 60 12.21 -12.21 -12.35
N SER A 61 11.90 -12.70 -11.15
CA SER A 61 12.22 -12.01 -9.89
C SER A 61 13.72 -11.93 -9.64
N LEU A 62 14.51 -12.96 -9.97
CA LEU A 62 15.98 -12.94 -9.87
C LEU A 62 16.62 -11.90 -10.79
N LEU A 63 16.19 -11.84 -12.06
CA LEU A 63 16.67 -10.83 -13.00
C LEU A 63 16.28 -9.41 -12.57
N PHE A 64 15.07 -9.25 -12.03
CA PHE A 64 14.59 -7.98 -11.50
C PHE A 64 15.28 -7.57 -10.19
N GLN A 65 15.64 -8.49 -9.31
CA GLN A 65 16.39 -8.17 -8.08
C GLN A 65 17.71 -7.44 -8.38
N TYR A 66 18.36 -7.79 -9.47
CA TYR A 66 19.61 -7.13 -9.89
C TYR A 66 19.36 -5.68 -10.37
N SER A 67 18.24 -5.43 -11.05
CA SER A 67 17.88 -4.10 -11.57
C SER A 67 17.35 -3.14 -10.48
N PHE A 68 16.80 -3.65 -9.38
CA PHE A 68 16.15 -2.86 -8.33
C PHE A 68 16.85 -2.96 -6.96
N GLY A 69 18.16 -3.15 -6.96
CA GLY A 69 18.96 -3.27 -5.74
C GLY A 69 18.79 -2.11 -4.76
N ASN A 70 18.59 -0.88 -5.25
CA ASN A 70 18.37 0.31 -4.43
C ASN A 70 16.99 0.27 -3.74
N ILE A 71 15.93 -0.11 -4.44
CA ILE A 71 14.58 -0.24 -3.86
C ILE A 71 14.58 -1.32 -2.78
N ASN A 72 15.20 -2.48 -3.03
CA ASN A 72 15.28 -3.55 -2.06
C ASN A 72 16.10 -3.16 -0.81
N ARG A 73 17.17 -2.39 -0.99
CA ARG A 73 17.96 -1.85 0.13
C ARG A 73 17.13 -0.85 0.95
N PHE A 74 16.38 0.02 0.28
CA PHE A 74 15.48 0.97 0.91
C PHE A 74 14.40 0.25 1.71
N LYS A 75 13.70 -0.72 1.12
CA LYS A 75 12.71 -1.56 1.83
C LYS A 75 13.30 -2.23 3.06
N LYS A 76 14.45 -2.89 2.94
CA LYS A 76 15.12 -3.55 4.07
C LYS A 76 15.48 -2.60 5.21
N ARG A 77 15.69 -1.32 4.90
CA ARG A 77 16.03 -0.30 5.91
C ARG A 77 14.80 0.26 6.62
N TYR A 78 13.68 0.42 5.92
CA TYR A 78 12.55 1.20 6.42
C TYR A 78 11.26 0.39 6.65
N VAL A 79 11.09 -0.77 6.04
CA VAL A 79 10.01 -1.71 6.38
C VAL A 79 10.48 -2.52 7.58
N VAL A 80 9.88 -2.26 8.75
CA VAL A 80 10.36 -2.79 10.04
C VAL A 80 10.18 -4.30 10.13
N GLU A 81 8.97 -4.79 9.87
CA GLU A 81 8.64 -6.21 9.92
C GLU A 81 7.70 -6.59 8.78
N GLN A 82 7.97 -7.72 8.14
CA GLN A 82 7.09 -8.30 7.14
C GLN A 82 7.01 -9.82 7.31
N THR A 83 5.91 -10.41 6.87
CA THR A 83 5.80 -11.87 6.81
C THR A 83 6.66 -12.46 5.69
N GLU A 84 6.91 -13.77 5.74
CA GLU A 84 7.23 -14.50 4.52
C GLU A 84 6.09 -14.32 3.51
N PRO A 85 6.35 -14.50 2.19
CA PRO A 85 5.34 -14.41 1.18
C PRO A 85 4.14 -15.31 1.46
N ILE A 86 2.95 -14.74 1.52
CA ILE A 86 1.68 -15.43 1.76
C ILE A 86 0.99 -15.63 0.40
N ASN A 87 0.66 -16.87 0.04
CA ASN A 87 0.15 -17.18 -1.30
C ASN A 87 -1.35 -17.45 -1.33
N THR A 88 -1.95 -17.77 -0.20
CA THR A 88 -3.38 -18.10 -0.11
C THR A 88 -4.09 -17.26 0.94
N VAL A 89 -5.39 -17.09 0.75
CA VAL A 89 -6.26 -16.38 1.71
C VAL A 89 -6.35 -17.14 3.05
N GLN A 90 -6.28 -18.47 3.01
CA GLN A 90 -6.26 -19.31 4.20
C GLN A 90 -4.98 -19.11 5.02
N GLU A 91 -3.81 -19.01 4.37
CA GLU A 91 -2.55 -18.66 5.03
C GLU A 91 -2.61 -17.25 5.62
N LEU A 92 -3.20 -16.28 4.88
CA LEU A 92 -3.37 -14.92 5.35
C LEU A 92 -4.18 -14.88 6.65
N ARG A 93 -5.34 -15.57 6.68
CA ARG A 93 -6.15 -15.70 7.91
C ARG A 93 -5.37 -16.37 9.03
N LYS A 94 -4.65 -17.46 8.73
CA LYS A 94 -3.83 -18.18 9.72
C LYS A 94 -2.78 -17.27 10.35
N VAL A 95 -2.06 -16.49 9.56
CA VAL A 95 -1.05 -15.56 10.08
C VAL A 95 -1.67 -14.52 11.02
N VAL A 96 -2.82 -13.93 10.65
CA VAL A 96 -3.52 -12.95 11.48
C VAL A 96 -3.89 -13.53 12.84
N LEU A 97 -4.43 -14.74 12.86
CA LEU A 97 -4.90 -15.39 14.10
C LEU A 97 -3.74 -15.93 14.95
N ASP A 98 -2.77 -16.62 14.34
CA ASP A 98 -1.63 -17.21 15.05
C ASP A 98 -0.73 -16.14 15.69
N ARG A 99 -0.56 -15.00 15.01
CA ARG A 99 0.19 -13.86 15.53
C ARG A 99 -0.61 -13.03 16.52
N GLN A 100 -1.90 -13.32 16.73
CA GLN A 100 -2.80 -12.58 17.62
C GLN A 100 -2.76 -11.07 17.33
N LEU A 101 -2.87 -10.70 16.04
CA LEU A 101 -2.80 -9.30 15.66
C LEU A 101 -3.94 -8.50 16.32
N ALA A 102 -3.63 -7.33 16.84
CA ALA A 102 -4.59 -6.45 17.49
C ALA A 102 -5.61 -5.84 16.52
N GLY A 103 -5.33 -5.91 15.23
CA GLY A 103 -6.20 -5.50 14.14
C GLY A 103 -5.52 -5.65 12.80
N VAL A 104 -6.29 -5.51 11.72
CA VAL A 104 -5.78 -5.47 10.35
C VAL A 104 -6.25 -4.19 9.66
N ILE A 105 -5.30 -3.49 9.04
CA ILE A 105 -5.58 -2.29 8.24
C ILE A 105 -5.31 -2.60 6.78
N VAL A 106 -6.29 -2.34 5.91
CA VAL A 106 -6.06 -2.27 4.47
C VAL A 106 -5.48 -0.90 4.14
N GLY A 107 -4.29 -0.88 3.53
CA GLY A 107 -3.52 0.34 3.27
C GLY A 107 -3.95 1.11 2.03
N SER A 108 -3.28 2.21 1.79
CA SER A 108 -3.69 3.29 0.88
C SER A 108 -3.39 3.09 -0.61
N ASP A 109 -2.94 1.95 -1.08
CA ASP A 109 -2.73 1.74 -2.51
C ASP A 109 -4.06 1.42 -3.23
N GLN A 110 -4.02 1.19 -4.54
CA GLN A 110 -5.18 0.77 -5.35
C GLN A 110 -5.59 -0.68 -5.03
N VAL A 111 -5.73 -0.96 -3.74
CA VAL A 111 -6.03 -2.29 -3.18
C VAL A 111 -7.41 -2.81 -3.57
N TRP A 112 -8.33 -1.92 -3.96
CA TRP A 112 -9.67 -2.26 -4.40
C TRP A 112 -9.85 -2.18 -5.92
N GLN A 113 -8.74 -2.11 -6.66
CA GLN A 113 -8.72 -2.20 -8.12
C GLN A 113 -8.46 -3.63 -8.55
N GLU A 114 -9.47 -4.27 -9.17
CA GLU A 114 -9.45 -5.70 -9.51
C GLU A 114 -8.22 -6.12 -10.33
N ARG A 115 -7.80 -5.29 -11.29
CA ARG A 115 -6.63 -5.57 -12.14
C ARG A 115 -5.33 -5.80 -11.37
N PHE A 116 -5.22 -5.29 -10.13
CA PHE A 116 -4.01 -5.45 -9.30
C PHE A 116 -4.11 -6.58 -8.29
N THR A 117 -5.31 -7.11 -8.04
CA THR A 117 -5.56 -8.10 -6.99
C THR A 117 -5.46 -9.54 -7.46
N GLN A 118 -5.17 -9.75 -8.75
CA GLN A 118 -4.98 -11.08 -9.36
C GLN A 118 -6.16 -12.04 -9.09
N GLY A 119 -7.39 -11.53 -9.15
CA GLY A 119 -8.60 -12.30 -8.88
C GLY A 119 -8.82 -12.60 -7.39
N LYS A 120 -8.18 -11.86 -6.49
CA LYS A 120 -8.32 -11.98 -5.03
C LYS A 120 -8.82 -10.67 -4.41
N LEU A 121 -9.73 -9.98 -5.09
CA LEU A 121 -10.26 -8.69 -4.64
C LEU A 121 -10.85 -8.78 -3.23
N GLY A 122 -11.65 -9.80 -2.93
CA GLY A 122 -12.26 -10.01 -1.63
C GLY A 122 -11.24 -10.10 -0.48
N ALA A 123 -10.01 -10.56 -0.73
CA ALA A 123 -8.97 -10.58 0.31
C ALA A 123 -8.63 -9.17 0.80
N TYR A 124 -8.60 -8.18 -0.09
CA TYR A 124 -8.35 -6.78 0.25
C TYR A 124 -9.59 -6.07 0.84
N PHE A 125 -10.74 -6.73 0.85
CA PHE A 125 -11.91 -6.38 1.65
C PHE A 125 -11.98 -7.19 2.96
N LEU A 126 -10.92 -7.89 3.33
CA LEU A 126 -10.78 -8.68 4.56
C LEU A 126 -11.94 -9.68 4.76
N HIS A 127 -12.58 -10.16 3.66
CA HIS A 127 -13.72 -11.08 3.75
C HIS A 127 -13.39 -12.36 4.53
N PHE A 128 -12.11 -12.77 4.52
CA PHE A 128 -11.64 -13.95 5.25
C PHE A 128 -11.63 -13.78 6.77
N LEU A 129 -11.85 -12.57 7.28
CA LEU A 129 -11.97 -12.24 8.71
C LEU A 129 -13.39 -11.82 9.09
N LYS A 130 -14.39 -11.97 8.21
CA LYS A 130 -15.73 -11.45 8.46
C LYS A 130 -16.37 -12.02 9.73
N ASP A 131 -16.07 -13.28 10.05
CA ASP A 131 -16.62 -14.00 11.22
C ASP A 131 -15.67 -13.93 12.45
N ASP A 132 -14.52 -13.26 12.32
CA ASP A 132 -13.54 -13.13 13.39
C ASP A 132 -13.69 -11.78 14.11
N SER A 133 -13.44 -11.76 15.42
CA SER A 133 -13.51 -10.55 16.26
C SER A 133 -12.32 -9.59 16.09
N VAL A 134 -11.39 -9.90 15.18
CA VAL A 134 -10.24 -9.05 14.87
C VAL A 134 -10.72 -7.72 14.29
N PRO A 135 -10.35 -6.56 14.88
CA PRO A 135 -10.67 -5.26 14.33
C PRO A 135 -10.17 -5.09 12.89
N LYS A 136 -11.04 -4.60 12.02
CA LYS A 136 -10.80 -4.40 10.59
C LYS A 136 -10.95 -2.93 10.24
N LEU A 137 -9.95 -2.35 9.61
CA LEU A 137 -9.97 -0.97 9.16
C LEU A 137 -9.50 -0.87 7.70
N ALA A 138 -9.99 0.14 6.99
CA ALA A 138 -9.41 0.59 5.74
C ALA A 138 -8.96 2.04 5.90
N TYR A 139 -7.68 2.32 5.64
CA TYR A 139 -7.16 3.67 5.68
C TYR A 139 -6.77 4.15 4.29
N ALA A 140 -7.50 5.15 3.78
CA ALA A 140 -7.29 5.75 2.47
C ALA A 140 -7.22 4.71 1.33
N ALA A 141 -7.99 3.63 1.41
CA ALA A 141 -8.02 2.60 0.37
C ALA A 141 -8.54 3.19 -0.95
N SER A 142 -8.03 2.69 -2.08
CA SER A 142 -8.33 3.29 -3.38
C SER A 142 -8.85 2.26 -4.38
N PHE A 143 -9.86 2.68 -5.16
CA PHE A 143 -10.32 1.96 -6.34
C PHE A 143 -9.50 2.34 -7.60
N GLY A 144 -8.81 3.50 -7.58
CA GLY A 144 -8.06 4.01 -8.73
C GLY A 144 -8.93 4.35 -9.95
N THR A 145 -10.24 4.48 -9.76
CA THR A 145 -11.22 4.79 -10.80
C THR A 145 -12.44 5.49 -10.20
N THR A 146 -13.24 6.10 -11.04
CA THR A 146 -14.50 6.78 -10.61
C THR A 146 -15.72 5.88 -10.68
N LYS A 147 -15.62 4.70 -11.32
CA LYS A 147 -16.73 3.73 -11.45
C LYS A 147 -16.16 2.33 -11.59
N ILE A 148 -16.88 1.35 -11.08
CA ILE A 148 -16.62 -0.07 -11.30
C ILE A 148 -17.92 -0.79 -11.62
N GLU A 149 -17.82 -1.90 -12.36
CA GLU A 149 -18.90 -2.87 -12.42
C GLU A 149 -18.86 -3.73 -11.15
N PRO A 150 -20.03 -4.20 -10.64
CA PRO A 150 -20.04 -5.08 -9.48
C PRO A 150 -19.21 -6.35 -9.72
N PRO A 151 -18.23 -6.65 -8.86
CA PRO A 151 -17.45 -7.89 -8.98
C PRO A 151 -18.33 -9.12 -8.69
N ILE A 152 -17.88 -10.29 -9.11
CA ILE A 152 -18.63 -11.54 -8.96
C ILE A 152 -18.94 -11.89 -7.48
N ASP A 153 -18.06 -11.46 -6.58
CA ASP A 153 -18.15 -11.63 -5.12
C ASP A 153 -18.70 -10.39 -4.38
N ALA A 154 -19.41 -9.48 -5.10
CA ALA A 154 -19.92 -8.23 -4.53
C ALA A 154 -20.77 -8.43 -3.27
N ALA A 155 -21.61 -9.49 -3.22
CA ALA A 155 -22.43 -9.79 -2.06
C ALA A 155 -21.60 -10.15 -0.83
N GLU A 156 -20.56 -10.98 -0.99
CA GLU A 156 -19.64 -11.37 0.09
C GLU A 156 -18.80 -10.16 0.57
N ILE A 157 -18.39 -9.30 -0.36
CA ILE A 157 -17.69 -8.06 -0.06
C ILE A 157 -18.60 -7.12 0.75
N SER A 158 -19.87 -6.98 0.35
CA SER A 158 -20.85 -6.15 1.07
C SER A 158 -21.04 -6.64 2.51
N GLU A 159 -21.15 -7.95 2.74
CA GLU A 159 -21.20 -8.52 4.08
C GLU A 159 -19.93 -8.22 4.89
N ALA A 160 -18.75 -8.38 4.28
CA ALA A 160 -17.49 -8.14 4.94
C ALA A 160 -17.33 -6.66 5.35
N LEU A 161 -17.72 -5.72 4.50
CA LEU A 161 -17.66 -4.27 4.78
C LEU A 161 -18.45 -3.87 6.03
N GLN A 162 -19.59 -4.55 6.31
CA GLN A 162 -20.38 -4.27 7.52
C GLN A 162 -19.66 -4.66 8.82
N THR A 163 -18.58 -5.44 8.74
CA THR A 163 -17.77 -5.88 9.88
C THR A 163 -16.57 -4.99 10.16
N PHE A 164 -16.33 -3.98 9.32
CA PHE A 164 -15.24 -3.03 9.55
C PHE A 164 -15.55 -2.08 10.70
N THR A 165 -14.52 -1.78 11.48
CA THR A 165 -14.59 -0.77 12.54
C THR A 165 -14.65 0.63 11.96
N ALA A 166 -13.90 0.88 10.88
CA ALA A 166 -13.93 2.15 10.13
C ALA A 166 -13.36 1.94 8.72
N ILE A 167 -13.92 2.70 7.77
CA ILE A 167 -13.48 2.69 6.38
C ILE A 167 -13.21 4.13 5.94
N SER A 168 -12.01 4.35 5.44
CA SER A 168 -11.70 5.57 4.72
C SER A 168 -11.11 5.29 3.34
N VAL A 169 -11.39 6.19 2.42
CA VAL A 169 -10.97 6.11 1.01
C VAL A 169 -10.13 7.33 0.63
N ARG A 170 -9.23 7.15 -0.33
CA ARG A 170 -8.32 8.19 -0.79
C ARG A 170 -8.96 9.16 -1.79
N GLU A 171 -9.99 8.72 -2.50
CA GLU A 171 -10.74 9.52 -3.46
C GLU A 171 -12.22 9.62 -3.08
N ASP A 172 -12.84 10.78 -3.29
CA ASP A 172 -14.27 10.95 -2.98
C ASP A 172 -15.17 10.01 -3.82
N SER A 173 -14.75 9.69 -5.05
CA SER A 173 -15.41 8.67 -5.88
C SER A 173 -15.48 7.29 -5.21
N GLY A 174 -14.53 6.97 -4.33
CA GLY A 174 -14.53 5.72 -3.58
C GLY A 174 -15.73 5.60 -2.63
N LYS A 175 -16.20 6.70 -2.05
CA LYS A 175 -17.42 6.72 -1.23
C LYS A 175 -18.65 6.38 -2.06
N THR A 176 -18.75 6.98 -3.27
CA THR A 176 -19.84 6.71 -4.21
C THR A 176 -19.83 5.24 -4.62
N ILE A 177 -18.67 4.68 -4.96
CA ILE A 177 -18.55 3.27 -5.32
C ILE A 177 -18.97 2.36 -4.15
N LEU A 178 -18.52 2.64 -2.93
CA LEU A 178 -18.91 1.86 -1.75
C LEU A 178 -20.41 1.88 -1.50
N ALA A 179 -21.04 3.04 -1.67
CA ALA A 179 -22.48 3.18 -1.49
C ALA A 179 -23.29 2.49 -2.61
N ASP A 180 -22.96 2.76 -3.86
CA ASP A 180 -23.75 2.34 -5.01
C ASP A 180 -23.57 0.84 -5.33
N VAL A 181 -22.36 0.30 -5.18
CA VAL A 181 -22.04 -1.08 -5.55
C VAL A 181 -22.17 -2.04 -4.38
N PHE A 182 -21.77 -1.60 -3.17
CA PHE A 182 -21.68 -2.49 -2.00
C PHE A 182 -22.66 -2.11 -0.88
N GLY A 183 -23.45 -1.04 -1.02
CA GLY A 183 -24.41 -0.63 0.00
C GLY A 183 -23.79 -0.08 1.29
N TYR A 184 -22.52 0.37 1.24
CA TYR A 184 -21.82 0.91 2.40
C TYR A 184 -21.66 2.42 2.29
N SER A 185 -22.38 3.19 3.12
CA SER A 185 -22.44 4.65 3.04
C SER A 185 -21.63 5.41 4.10
N ASP A 186 -21.03 4.70 5.07
CA ASP A 186 -20.31 5.32 6.21
C ASP A 186 -18.80 5.44 5.98
N ALA A 187 -18.38 5.62 4.73
CA ALA A 187 -16.98 5.81 4.38
C ALA A 187 -16.57 7.28 4.44
N THR A 188 -15.37 7.57 4.94
CA THR A 188 -14.81 8.91 5.01
C THR A 188 -13.72 9.10 3.94
N HIS A 189 -13.70 10.26 3.27
CA HIS A 189 -12.60 10.66 2.40
C HIS A 189 -11.46 11.26 3.25
N VAL A 190 -10.24 10.75 3.07
CA VAL A 190 -9.05 11.16 3.81
C VAL A 190 -7.84 11.29 2.90
N LEU A 191 -6.79 11.94 3.39
CA LEU A 191 -5.52 12.04 2.67
C LEU A 191 -4.76 10.71 2.66
N ASP A 192 -3.93 10.53 1.61
CA ASP A 192 -2.95 9.45 1.56
C ASP A 192 -1.99 9.53 2.77
N PRO A 193 -1.55 8.40 3.36
CA PRO A 193 -0.63 8.39 4.50
C PRO A 193 0.62 9.24 4.31
N THR A 194 1.11 9.36 3.08
CA THR A 194 2.28 10.19 2.77
C THR A 194 2.09 11.68 3.10
N LEU A 195 0.86 12.13 3.23
CA LEU A 195 0.55 13.53 3.59
C LEU A 195 0.34 13.73 5.10
N LEU A 196 0.42 12.65 5.91
CA LEU A 196 0.29 12.73 7.38
C LEU A 196 1.60 13.08 8.09
N LEU A 197 2.73 12.94 7.41
CA LEU A 197 4.05 13.13 7.99
C LEU A 197 4.65 14.47 7.52
N PRO A 198 5.46 15.11 8.36
CA PRO A 198 6.14 16.36 8.00
C PRO A 198 7.24 16.11 6.96
N THR A 199 7.59 17.14 6.20
CA THR A 199 8.68 17.10 5.19
C THR A 199 10.00 16.59 5.78
N SER A 200 10.31 16.96 7.04
CA SER A 200 11.52 16.51 7.74
C SER A 200 11.62 14.99 7.89
N PHE A 201 10.50 14.28 7.94
CA PHE A 201 10.53 12.81 7.91
C PHE A 201 11.09 12.32 6.58
N TYR A 202 10.62 12.84 5.46
CA TYR A 202 11.08 12.43 4.12
C TYR A 202 12.53 12.86 3.87
N GLU A 203 12.93 14.03 4.34
CA GLU A 203 14.32 14.47 4.31
C GLU A 203 15.24 13.48 5.05
N SER A 204 14.79 12.92 6.17
CA SER A 204 15.56 11.92 6.92
C SER A 204 15.72 10.59 6.19
N LEU A 205 14.86 10.28 5.20
CA LEU A 205 15.00 9.08 4.36
C LEU A 205 16.10 9.23 3.31
N ILE A 206 16.51 10.48 3.02
CA ILE A 206 17.55 10.80 2.07
C ILE A 206 18.91 10.74 2.81
N SER A 207 19.76 9.79 2.44
CA SER A 207 21.09 9.67 3.04
C SER A 207 22.02 10.73 2.45
N ASP A 208 22.85 11.36 3.31
CA ASP A 208 23.93 12.23 2.85
C ASP A 208 24.86 11.44 1.90
N GLY A 209 24.93 11.85 0.65
CA GLY A 209 25.71 11.19 -0.40
C GLY A 209 24.90 10.41 -1.43
N ASP A 210 23.62 10.16 -1.22
CA ASP A 210 22.74 9.55 -2.23
C ASP A 210 22.23 10.60 -3.25
N ILE A 211 22.26 11.87 -2.89
CA ILE A 211 21.89 12.97 -3.79
C ILE A 211 23.17 13.43 -4.54
N LYS A 212 23.34 12.94 -5.75
CA LYS A 212 24.21 13.60 -6.70
C LYS A 212 23.47 14.82 -7.23
N THR A 213 23.74 15.98 -6.69
CA THR A 213 23.31 17.25 -7.29
C THR A 213 24.00 17.38 -8.65
N SER A 214 23.34 16.87 -9.68
CA SER A 214 23.67 17.19 -11.06
C SER A 214 23.17 18.61 -11.38
N ASN A 215 23.63 19.15 -12.47
CA ASN A 215 23.18 20.47 -12.99
C ASN A 215 21.64 20.58 -12.91
N PRO A 216 21.12 21.84 -12.79
CA PRO A 216 19.67 22.06 -12.79
C PRO A 216 19.01 21.30 -13.92
N GLY A 217 18.09 20.41 -13.58
CA GLY A 217 17.43 19.55 -14.54
C GLY A 217 15.94 19.37 -14.21
N LEU A 218 15.18 18.94 -15.20
CA LEU A 218 13.80 18.53 -15.06
C LEU A 218 13.78 17.00 -14.84
N PHE A 219 13.30 16.56 -13.68
CA PHE A 219 13.01 15.14 -13.45
C PHE A 219 11.56 14.86 -13.83
N ALA A 220 11.35 14.00 -14.83
CA ALA A 220 10.03 13.60 -15.31
C ALA A 220 9.72 12.16 -14.88
N TYR A 221 8.81 12.00 -13.91
CA TYR A 221 8.28 10.70 -13.52
C TYR A 221 6.93 10.45 -14.23
N VAL A 222 6.96 9.64 -15.27
CA VAL A 222 5.81 9.38 -16.15
C VAL A 222 5.48 7.88 -16.12
N LEU A 223 4.25 7.54 -15.74
CA LEU A 223 3.79 6.14 -15.69
C LEU A 223 3.28 5.67 -17.06
N ASP A 224 2.50 6.52 -17.76
CA ASP A 224 1.91 6.25 -19.07
C ASP A 224 2.38 7.32 -20.06
N GLU A 225 3.54 7.09 -20.68
CA GLU A 225 4.14 8.05 -21.60
C GLU A 225 3.43 8.02 -22.96
N THR A 226 2.94 9.18 -23.40
CA THR A 226 2.45 9.40 -24.76
C THR A 226 3.42 10.29 -25.52
N ASP A 227 3.39 10.24 -26.87
CA ASP A 227 4.23 11.10 -27.69
C ASP A 227 3.93 12.58 -27.46
N GLU A 228 2.66 12.93 -27.20
CA GLU A 228 2.25 14.29 -26.90
C GLU A 228 2.84 14.76 -25.55
N LEU A 229 2.75 13.94 -24.49
CA LEU A 229 3.32 14.26 -23.18
C LEU A 229 4.85 14.38 -23.25
N ARG A 230 5.50 13.51 -24.03
CA ARG A 230 6.95 13.59 -24.25
C ARG A 230 7.33 14.93 -24.90
N ALA A 231 6.62 15.33 -25.96
CA ALA A 231 6.87 16.58 -26.65
C ALA A 231 6.67 17.79 -25.71
N GLN A 232 5.65 17.75 -24.84
CA GLN A 232 5.42 18.83 -23.84
C GLN A 232 6.56 18.91 -22.83
N ILE A 233 7.06 17.78 -22.33
CA ILE A 233 8.19 17.72 -21.38
C ILE A 233 9.46 18.30 -22.03
N GLU A 234 9.76 17.87 -23.26
CA GLU A 234 10.92 18.34 -24.02
C GLU A 234 10.82 19.86 -24.29
N GLN A 235 9.67 20.33 -24.76
CA GLN A 235 9.43 21.76 -25.01
C GLN A 235 9.59 22.59 -23.74
N PHE A 236 9.07 22.11 -22.59
CA PHE A 236 9.22 22.80 -21.30
C PHE A 236 10.70 22.86 -20.90
N ALA A 237 11.43 21.78 -21.05
CA ALA A 237 12.84 21.69 -20.69
C ALA A 237 13.69 22.63 -21.55
N GLU A 238 13.48 22.63 -22.87
CA GLU A 238 14.15 23.53 -23.81
C GLU A 238 13.89 25.02 -23.48
N SER A 239 12.62 25.38 -23.25
CA SER A 239 12.20 26.74 -22.93
C SER A 239 12.81 27.27 -21.62
N ASN A 240 13.21 26.37 -20.69
CA ASN A 240 13.80 26.71 -19.40
C ASN A 240 15.30 26.36 -19.31
N ASN A 241 15.90 25.92 -20.40
CA ASN A 241 17.31 25.52 -20.47
C ASN A 241 17.68 24.44 -19.44
N LEU A 242 16.80 23.42 -19.31
CA LEU A 242 16.95 22.30 -18.39
C LEU A 242 17.29 21.01 -19.13
N SER A 243 18.12 20.16 -18.53
CA SER A 243 18.27 18.78 -18.98
C SER A 243 17.12 17.92 -18.46
N VAL A 244 16.62 16.98 -19.27
CA VAL A 244 15.58 16.03 -18.83
C VAL A 244 16.22 14.76 -18.31
N SER A 245 15.80 14.31 -17.11
CA SER A 245 16.06 12.98 -16.56
C SER A 245 14.75 12.26 -16.27
N LYS A 246 14.72 10.95 -16.53
CA LYS A 246 13.54 10.08 -16.34
C LYS A 246 13.82 9.02 -15.28
#